data_ceb91e151c74414db6f65393486fc15a
#
_entry.id   ceb91e151c74414db6f65393486fc15a
#
_cell.length_a   1.000
_cell.length_b   1.000
_cell.length_c   1.000
_cell.angle_alpha   90.00
_cell.angle_beta   90.00
_cell.angle_gamma   90.00
#
_symmetry.space_group_name_H-M   'P 1'
#
loop_
_entity.id
_entity.type
_entity.pdbx_description
1 polymer ?
#
loop_
_entity_poly.entity_id
_entity_poly.type
_entity_poly.pdbx_seq_one_letter_code
_entity_poly.pdbx_strand_id
1 'polypeptide(L)'
;VGVIGVNHRIFRTLARAGISVFFVSQAASENTTSIGLRNEDADLAIAMLTREFAPEIEIGEVGSITAEHDLATIAVVGDDMKHTPGIAGKLFGTLGRNGINVIACTQGASETNISVVVTLESLPKAINVIHDSFFLSEYQVLNIFVAGVGQVGRDLLEQIRLQRRTLMADNGLQIRVVGIANSRKRLIDAEGIALNDCLRRLERD
;
A
#
# COMPACT_ATOMS: atom_id res chain seq x y z
N VAL A 1 -27.01 16.77 -10.15
CA VAL A 1 -27.70 16.43 -8.90
C VAL A 1 -28.55 15.22 -9.14
N GLY A 2 -28.36 14.17 -8.33
CA GLY A 2 -28.78 12.79 -8.58
C GLY A 2 -30.22 12.61 -8.99
N VAL A 3 -30.40 11.90 -10.08
CA VAL A 3 -31.70 11.38 -10.49
C VAL A 3 -32.12 10.30 -9.48
N ILE A 4 -33.31 10.44 -8.88
CA ILE A 4 -33.80 9.52 -7.86
C ILE A 4 -33.88 8.10 -8.43
N GLY A 5 -33.33 7.12 -7.73
CA GLY A 5 -33.42 5.71 -8.09
C GLY A 5 -32.41 5.22 -9.14
N VAL A 6 -31.41 6.03 -9.53
CA VAL A 6 -30.38 5.61 -10.50
C VAL A 6 -29.71 4.31 -10.09
N ASN A 7 -29.26 4.18 -8.85
CA ASN A 7 -28.60 2.97 -8.36
C ASN A 7 -29.53 1.74 -8.45
N HIS A 8 -30.82 1.90 -8.11
CA HIS A 8 -31.78 0.82 -8.27
C HIS A 8 -31.88 0.36 -9.72
N ARG A 9 -31.96 1.28 -10.67
CA ARG A 9 -32.03 0.99 -12.11
C ARG A 9 -30.76 0.30 -12.61
N ILE A 10 -29.59 0.81 -12.21
CA ILE A 10 -28.29 0.19 -12.55
C ILE A 10 -28.28 -1.28 -12.10
N PHE A 11 -28.45 -1.53 -10.80
CA PHE A 11 -28.34 -2.90 -10.27
C PHE A 11 -29.43 -3.83 -10.80
N ARG A 12 -30.65 -3.34 -10.97
CA ARG A 12 -31.75 -4.11 -11.61
C ARG A 12 -31.40 -4.51 -13.03
N THR A 13 -30.85 -3.60 -13.83
CA THR A 13 -30.50 -3.85 -15.23
C THR A 13 -29.39 -4.89 -15.32
N LEU A 14 -28.33 -4.74 -14.53
CA LEU A 14 -27.22 -5.70 -14.48
C LEU A 14 -27.67 -7.07 -13.99
N ALA A 15 -28.48 -7.13 -12.93
CA ALA A 15 -29.00 -8.38 -12.40
C ALA A 15 -29.87 -9.13 -13.42
N ARG A 16 -30.71 -8.42 -14.19
CA ARG A 16 -31.52 -9.02 -15.27
C ARG A 16 -30.67 -9.57 -16.41
N ALA A 17 -29.49 -8.98 -16.64
CA ALA A 17 -28.53 -9.47 -17.61
C ALA A 17 -27.64 -10.61 -17.08
N GLY A 18 -27.82 -11.02 -15.81
CA GLY A 18 -26.98 -12.04 -15.16
C GLY A 18 -25.59 -11.57 -14.79
N ILE A 19 -25.35 -10.26 -14.80
CA ILE A 19 -24.04 -9.66 -14.52
C ILE A 19 -23.85 -9.47 -13.03
N SER A 20 -22.77 -10.03 -12.49
CA SER A 20 -22.38 -9.90 -11.09
C SER A 20 -21.53 -8.65 -10.86
N VAL A 21 -21.90 -7.85 -9.87
CA VAL A 21 -21.14 -6.67 -9.42
C VAL A 21 -20.42 -7.02 -8.15
N PHE A 22 -19.09 -6.88 -8.14
CA PHE A 22 -18.25 -7.19 -6.95
C PHE A 22 -17.62 -5.96 -6.30
N PHE A 23 -17.70 -4.79 -6.94
CA PHE A 23 -17.15 -3.54 -6.41
C PHE A 23 -18.12 -2.40 -6.74
N VAL A 24 -18.33 -1.50 -5.79
CA VAL A 24 -19.14 -0.30 -5.96
C VAL A 24 -18.46 0.85 -5.23
N SER A 25 -18.23 1.94 -5.93
CA SER A 25 -17.74 3.19 -5.36
C SER A 25 -18.55 4.35 -5.91
N GLN A 26 -19.05 5.18 -5.02
CA GLN A 26 -19.82 6.37 -5.38
C GLN A 26 -19.25 7.57 -4.64
N ALA A 27 -18.95 8.65 -5.37
CA ALA A 27 -18.54 9.90 -4.74
C ALA A 27 -19.74 10.57 -4.03
N ALA A 28 -19.47 11.30 -2.97
CA ALA A 28 -20.49 12.02 -2.21
C ALA A 28 -21.26 13.06 -3.05
N SER A 29 -20.70 13.48 -4.19
CA SER A 29 -21.34 14.38 -5.15
C SER A 29 -22.48 13.74 -5.97
N GLU A 30 -22.66 12.42 -5.87
CA GLU A 30 -23.62 11.63 -6.65
C GLU A 30 -23.46 11.75 -8.19
N ASN A 31 -22.39 12.38 -8.66
CA ASN A 31 -22.18 12.63 -10.09
C ASN A 31 -21.56 11.45 -10.83
N THR A 32 -20.95 10.51 -10.10
CA THR A 32 -20.28 9.36 -10.68
C THR A 32 -20.47 8.14 -9.80
N THR A 33 -20.93 7.05 -10.39
CA THR A 33 -20.96 5.72 -9.78
C THR A 33 -20.03 4.81 -10.56
N SER A 34 -19.03 4.27 -9.91
CA SER A 34 -18.10 3.29 -10.47
C SER A 34 -18.48 1.90 -9.97
N ILE A 35 -18.59 0.95 -10.89
CA ILE A 35 -18.91 -0.45 -10.59
C ILE A 35 -17.86 -1.36 -11.19
N GLY A 36 -17.43 -2.35 -10.42
CA GLY A 36 -16.52 -3.40 -10.86
C GLY A 36 -17.28 -4.66 -11.22
N LEU A 37 -17.02 -5.16 -12.44
CA LEU A 37 -17.55 -6.40 -12.96
C LEU A 37 -16.46 -7.16 -13.72
N ARG A 38 -16.74 -8.38 -14.14
CA ARG A 38 -15.80 -9.14 -14.94
C ARG A 38 -15.57 -8.48 -16.28
N ASN A 39 -14.36 -8.59 -16.80
CA ASN A 39 -13.99 -8.00 -18.07
C ASN A 39 -14.88 -8.50 -19.23
N GLU A 40 -15.27 -9.78 -19.20
CA GLU A 40 -16.16 -10.42 -20.19
C GLU A 40 -17.58 -9.84 -20.20
N ASP A 41 -18.03 -9.23 -19.09
CA ASP A 41 -19.36 -8.66 -18.95
C ASP A 41 -19.43 -7.17 -19.32
N ALA A 42 -18.27 -6.51 -19.53
CA ALA A 42 -18.19 -5.06 -19.65
C ALA A 42 -18.99 -4.50 -20.85
N ASP A 43 -18.83 -5.07 -22.03
CA ASP A 43 -19.50 -4.60 -23.25
C ASP A 43 -21.02 -4.79 -23.13
N LEU A 44 -21.47 -5.93 -22.60
CA LEU A 44 -22.87 -6.19 -22.36
C LEU A 44 -23.46 -5.22 -21.34
N ALA A 45 -22.74 -4.95 -20.27
CA ALA A 45 -23.15 -3.99 -19.25
C ALA A 45 -23.31 -2.57 -19.83
N ILE A 46 -22.34 -2.10 -20.61
CA ILE A 46 -22.44 -0.80 -21.31
C ILE A 46 -23.67 -0.75 -22.18
N ALA A 47 -23.88 -1.76 -23.04
CA ALA A 47 -25.03 -1.79 -23.97
C ALA A 47 -26.38 -1.75 -23.21
N MET A 48 -26.50 -2.55 -22.17
CA MET A 48 -27.72 -2.63 -21.34
C MET A 48 -27.98 -1.34 -20.56
N LEU A 49 -26.96 -0.76 -19.96
CA LEU A 49 -27.10 0.48 -19.19
C LEU A 49 -27.35 1.67 -20.13
N THR A 50 -26.67 1.75 -21.28
CA THR A 50 -26.93 2.81 -22.28
C THR A 50 -28.37 2.76 -22.77
N ARG A 51 -28.91 1.57 -22.98
CA ARG A 51 -30.31 1.39 -23.36
C ARG A 51 -31.27 1.78 -22.22
N GLU A 52 -30.98 1.42 -21.00
CA GLU A 52 -31.80 1.74 -19.81
C GLU A 52 -31.87 3.25 -19.54
N PHE A 53 -30.75 3.97 -19.76
CA PHE A 53 -30.64 5.39 -19.52
C PHE A 53 -30.69 6.25 -20.79
N ALA A 54 -31.12 5.68 -21.93
CA ALA A 54 -31.17 6.40 -23.21
C ALA A 54 -31.91 7.75 -23.13
N PRO A 55 -33.10 7.86 -22.53
CA PRO A 55 -33.80 9.15 -22.43
C PRO A 55 -33.01 10.19 -21.64
N GLU A 56 -32.40 9.82 -20.51
CA GLU A 56 -31.62 10.72 -19.66
C GLU A 56 -30.29 11.12 -20.30
N ILE A 57 -29.70 10.23 -21.12
CA ILE A 57 -28.51 10.54 -21.92
C ILE A 57 -28.86 11.57 -23.02
N GLU A 58 -29.99 11.39 -23.70
CA GLU A 58 -30.44 12.28 -24.78
C GLU A 58 -30.68 13.73 -24.29
N ILE A 59 -31.24 13.90 -23.09
CA ILE A 59 -31.46 15.22 -22.46
C ILE A 59 -30.28 15.74 -21.63
N GLY A 60 -29.17 14.97 -21.55
CA GLY A 60 -27.95 15.37 -20.87
C GLY A 60 -27.99 15.27 -19.34
N GLU A 61 -28.98 14.58 -18.76
CA GLU A 61 -29.05 14.33 -17.31
C GLU A 61 -28.09 13.21 -16.89
N VAL A 62 -27.84 12.24 -17.76
CA VAL A 62 -26.83 11.19 -17.58
C VAL A 62 -25.74 11.40 -18.62
N GLY A 63 -24.50 11.40 -18.16
CA GLY A 63 -23.32 11.47 -19.03
C GLY A 63 -23.04 10.17 -19.78
N SER A 64 -21.87 10.07 -20.38
CA SER A 64 -21.45 8.85 -21.06
C SER A 64 -21.21 7.71 -20.09
N ILE A 65 -21.64 6.51 -20.47
CA ILE A 65 -21.32 5.27 -19.77
C ILE A 65 -20.09 4.66 -20.45
N THR A 66 -19.01 4.53 -19.72
CA THR A 66 -17.72 4.04 -20.23
C THR A 66 -17.21 2.88 -19.39
N ALA A 67 -16.37 2.05 -19.97
CA ALA A 67 -15.61 1.05 -19.22
C ALA A 67 -14.11 1.33 -19.31
N GLU A 68 -13.41 1.04 -18.22
CA GLU A 68 -11.97 0.96 -18.18
C GLU A 68 -11.59 -0.53 -18.05
N HIS A 69 -10.63 -0.95 -18.86
CA HIS A 69 -10.14 -2.32 -18.92
C HIS A 69 -8.77 -2.43 -18.29
N ASP A 70 -8.25 -3.67 -18.18
CA ASP A 70 -6.91 -3.95 -17.63
C ASP A 70 -6.71 -3.40 -16.22
N LEU A 71 -7.74 -3.54 -15.40
CA LEU A 71 -7.73 -3.17 -13.99
C LEU A 71 -7.71 -4.40 -13.09
N ALA A 72 -7.20 -4.23 -11.89
CA ALA A 72 -7.20 -5.25 -10.85
C ALA A 72 -7.63 -4.65 -9.52
N THR A 73 -8.38 -5.43 -8.74
CA THR A 73 -8.79 -5.07 -7.38
C THR A 73 -7.91 -5.82 -6.37
N ILE A 74 -7.32 -5.09 -5.45
CA ILE A 74 -6.56 -5.62 -4.32
C ILE A 74 -7.34 -5.30 -3.05
N ALA A 75 -7.55 -6.30 -2.19
CA ALA A 75 -8.16 -6.11 -0.88
C ALA A 75 -7.14 -6.40 0.22
N VAL A 76 -6.97 -5.46 1.14
CA VAL A 76 -6.30 -5.67 2.42
C VAL A 76 -7.38 -6.04 3.43
N VAL A 77 -7.25 -7.22 4.02
CA VAL A 77 -8.24 -7.79 4.94
C VAL A 77 -7.59 -8.14 6.27
N GLY A 78 -8.21 -7.74 7.37
CA GLY A 78 -7.72 -8.07 8.71
C GLY A 78 -8.72 -7.69 9.80
N ASP A 79 -8.90 -8.56 10.79
CA ASP A 79 -9.82 -8.31 11.92
C ASP A 79 -9.32 -7.18 12.82
N ASP A 80 -8.00 -7.03 12.97
CA ASP A 80 -7.36 -5.99 13.78
C ASP A 80 -7.36 -4.61 13.11
N MET A 81 -7.86 -4.50 11.87
CA MET A 81 -7.99 -3.21 11.18
C MET A 81 -9.03 -2.31 11.83
N LYS A 82 -10.06 -2.91 12.40
CA LYS A 82 -11.11 -2.21 13.13
C LYS A 82 -10.51 -1.50 14.33
N HIS A 83 -10.81 -0.22 14.45
CA HIS A 83 -10.31 0.64 15.54
C HIS A 83 -8.79 0.89 15.53
N THR A 84 -8.06 0.48 14.47
CA THR A 84 -6.63 0.79 14.33
C THR A 84 -6.44 2.03 13.44
N PRO A 85 -6.14 3.20 14.02
CA PRO A 85 -5.92 4.41 13.25
C PRO A 85 -4.71 4.27 12.31
N GLY A 86 -4.83 4.86 11.12
CA GLY A 86 -3.69 4.95 10.20
C GLY A 86 -3.57 3.84 9.16
N ILE A 87 -4.37 2.76 9.22
CA ILE A 87 -4.32 1.66 8.24
C ILE A 87 -4.51 2.16 6.80
N ALA A 88 -5.56 2.96 6.56
CA ALA A 88 -5.80 3.54 5.25
C ALA A 88 -4.64 4.46 4.82
N GLY A 89 -4.14 5.31 5.73
CA GLY A 89 -2.98 6.16 5.47
C GLY A 89 -1.72 5.36 5.10
N LYS A 90 -1.47 4.24 5.79
CA LYS A 90 -0.36 3.32 5.50
C LYS A 90 -0.51 2.70 4.11
N LEU A 91 -1.70 2.24 3.74
CA LEU A 91 -1.99 1.66 2.42
C LEU A 91 -1.75 2.67 1.30
N PHE A 92 -2.45 3.82 1.34
CA PHE A 92 -2.32 4.84 0.29
C PHE A 92 -0.93 5.46 0.23
N GLY A 93 -0.29 5.69 1.39
CA GLY A 93 1.08 6.18 1.47
C GLY A 93 2.09 5.20 0.87
N THR A 94 1.88 3.89 1.07
CA THR A 94 2.74 2.84 0.49
C THR A 94 2.60 2.81 -1.03
N LEU A 95 1.39 2.81 -1.55
CA LEU A 95 1.14 2.83 -2.99
C LEU A 95 1.72 4.11 -3.64
N GLY A 96 1.42 5.28 -3.07
CA GLY A 96 1.87 6.57 -3.60
C GLY A 96 3.41 6.72 -3.62
N ARG A 97 4.11 6.35 -2.54
CA ARG A 97 5.59 6.38 -2.50
C ARG A 97 6.23 5.46 -3.54
N ASN A 98 5.53 4.43 -3.97
CA ASN A 98 5.99 3.50 -5.00
C ASN A 98 5.50 3.85 -6.41
N GLY A 99 4.88 5.03 -6.59
CA GLY A 99 4.40 5.51 -7.88
C GLY A 99 3.21 4.72 -8.43
N ILE A 100 2.41 4.10 -7.56
CA ILE A 100 1.22 3.33 -7.96
C ILE A 100 -0.01 4.21 -7.76
N ASN A 101 -0.73 4.48 -8.85
CA ASN A 101 -1.98 5.22 -8.82
C ASN A 101 -3.13 4.33 -8.37
N VAL A 102 -3.99 4.87 -7.49
CA VAL A 102 -5.25 4.24 -7.08
C VAL A 102 -6.39 4.86 -7.88
N ILE A 103 -7.04 4.05 -8.72
CA ILE A 103 -8.12 4.47 -9.62
C ILE A 103 -9.44 4.62 -8.84
N ALA A 104 -9.72 3.65 -7.99
CA ALA A 104 -10.90 3.67 -7.11
C ALA A 104 -10.58 2.96 -5.80
N CYS A 105 -11.34 3.28 -4.76
CA CYS A 105 -11.22 2.60 -3.46
C CYS A 105 -12.57 2.46 -2.79
N THR A 106 -12.69 1.46 -1.94
CA THR A 106 -13.84 1.26 -1.06
C THR A 106 -13.42 0.64 0.25
N GLN A 107 -14.10 1.02 1.32
CA GLN A 107 -13.95 0.44 2.65
C GLN A 107 -15.33 0.08 3.19
N GLY A 108 -15.50 -1.16 3.61
CA GLY A 108 -16.76 -1.61 4.21
C GLY A 108 -17.00 -0.99 5.60
N ALA A 109 -18.27 -0.88 6.00
CA ALA A 109 -18.65 -0.39 7.34
C ALA A 109 -18.16 -1.30 8.49
N SER A 110 -17.77 -2.54 8.19
CA SER A 110 -17.13 -3.46 9.15
C SER A 110 -15.70 -3.03 9.51
N GLU A 111 -15.07 -2.15 8.71
CA GLU A 111 -13.67 -1.71 8.83
C GLU A 111 -12.64 -2.85 8.75
N THR A 112 -13.07 -4.05 8.34
CA THR A 112 -12.21 -5.25 8.25
C THR A 112 -11.55 -5.41 6.90
N ASN A 113 -11.90 -4.58 5.90
CA ASN A 113 -11.27 -4.58 4.60
C ASN A 113 -11.17 -3.17 3.98
N ILE A 114 -10.14 -2.97 3.19
CA ILE A 114 -9.98 -1.83 2.28
C ILE A 114 -9.64 -2.41 0.91
N SER A 115 -10.47 -2.11 -0.10
CA SER A 115 -10.23 -2.52 -1.48
C SER A 115 -9.79 -1.32 -2.31
N VAL A 116 -8.76 -1.51 -3.12
CA VAL A 116 -8.23 -0.51 -4.06
C VAL A 116 -8.18 -1.09 -5.47
N VAL A 117 -8.46 -0.26 -6.45
CA VAL A 117 -8.36 -0.61 -7.87
C VAL A 117 -7.10 0.05 -8.43
N VAL A 118 -6.28 -0.74 -9.09
CA VAL A 118 -5.03 -0.32 -9.75
C VAL A 118 -5.01 -0.87 -11.18
N THR A 119 -4.08 -0.40 -12.02
CA THR A 119 -3.86 -1.01 -13.33
C THR A 119 -3.32 -2.43 -13.19
N LEU A 120 -3.67 -3.32 -14.11
CA LEU A 120 -3.18 -4.70 -14.13
C LEU A 120 -1.64 -4.77 -14.22
N GLU A 121 -1.02 -3.83 -14.94
CA GLU A 121 0.42 -3.67 -15.01
C GLU A 121 1.06 -3.42 -13.64
N SER A 122 0.42 -2.61 -12.81
CA SER A 122 0.91 -2.28 -11.47
C SER A 122 0.65 -3.37 -10.43
N LEU A 123 -0.20 -4.35 -10.73
CA LEU A 123 -0.67 -5.36 -9.77
C LEU A 123 0.47 -6.11 -9.07
N PRO A 124 1.48 -6.68 -9.76
CA PRO A 124 2.55 -7.42 -9.08
C PRO A 124 3.34 -6.54 -8.11
N LYS A 125 3.66 -5.31 -8.54
CA LYS A 125 4.36 -4.35 -7.70
C LYS A 125 3.51 -3.92 -6.50
N ALA A 126 2.22 -3.65 -6.72
CA ALA A 126 1.29 -3.24 -5.68
C ALA A 126 1.16 -4.31 -4.58
N ILE A 127 0.98 -5.58 -4.96
CA ILE A 127 0.90 -6.69 -4.00
C ILE A 127 2.17 -6.77 -3.15
N ASN A 128 3.35 -6.72 -3.78
CA ASN A 128 4.62 -6.82 -3.06
C ASN A 128 4.81 -5.67 -2.07
N VAL A 129 4.62 -4.41 -2.49
CA VAL A 129 4.83 -3.26 -1.60
C VAL A 129 3.81 -3.18 -0.47
N ILE A 130 2.56 -3.60 -0.71
CA ILE A 130 1.54 -3.72 0.33
C ILE A 130 1.95 -4.81 1.32
N HIS A 131 2.29 -6.01 0.82
CA HIS A 131 2.73 -7.12 1.66
C HIS A 131 3.91 -6.71 2.53
N ASP A 132 4.94 -6.13 1.94
CA ASP A 132 6.13 -5.68 2.67
C ASP A 132 5.78 -4.64 3.74
N SER A 133 4.90 -3.70 3.41
CA SER A 133 4.48 -2.67 4.36
C SER A 133 3.67 -3.22 5.53
N PHE A 134 2.81 -4.22 5.32
CA PHE A 134 1.89 -4.69 6.37
C PHE A 134 2.41 -5.91 7.14
N PHE A 135 3.22 -6.77 6.52
CA PHE A 135 3.61 -8.07 7.09
C PHE A 135 5.11 -8.21 7.36
N LEU A 136 5.98 -7.44 6.70
CA LEU A 136 7.38 -7.38 7.11
C LEU A 136 7.51 -6.41 8.28
N SER A 137 8.43 -6.70 9.21
CA SER A 137 8.59 -5.95 10.45
C SER A 137 8.66 -4.44 10.18
N GLU A 138 8.02 -3.65 11.06
CA GLU A 138 8.06 -2.17 11.00
C GLU A 138 9.48 -1.60 11.06
N TYR A 139 10.46 -2.46 11.28
CA TYR A 139 11.85 -2.10 11.48
C TYR A 139 12.73 -2.72 10.41
N GLN A 140 13.41 -1.86 9.66
CA GLN A 140 14.49 -2.26 8.76
C GLN A 140 15.76 -2.50 9.58
N VAL A 141 16.25 -3.74 9.63
CA VAL A 141 17.52 -4.04 10.30
C VAL A 141 18.66 -3.90 9.29
N LEU A 142 19.53 -2.93 9.53
CA LEU A 142 20.75 -2.72 8.75
C LEU A 142 21.95 -3.28 9.51
N ASN A 143 22.50 -4.40 9.04
CA ASN A 143 23.71 -4.98 9.59
C ASN A 143 24.95 -4.32 8.96
N ILE A 144 25.78 -3.68 9.78
CA ILE A 144 26.95 -2.94 9.34
C ILE A 144 28.23 -3.63 9.80
N PHE A 145 29.20 -3.76 8.89
CA PHE A 145 30.57 -4.11 9.18
C PHE A 145 31.47 -2.89 8.93
N VAL A 146 32.22 -2.44 9.95
CA VAL A 146 33.14 -1.29 9.85
C VAL A 146 34.56 -1.80 9.66
N ALA A 147 35.06 -1.74 8.42
CA ALA A 147 36.44 -2.06 8.10
C ALA A 147 37.30 -0.79 8.22
N GLY A 148 38.12 -0.74 9.27
CA GLY A 148 38.95 0.40 9.61
C GLY A 148 38.38 1.25 10.76
N VAL A 149 38.89 1.05 11.97
CA VAL A 149 38.54 1.82 13.17
C VAL A 149 39.60 2.86 13.52
N GLY A 150 40.12 3.55 12.49
CA GLY A 150 40.90 4.79 12.65
C GLY A 150 39.99 5.95 13.10
N GLN A 151 40.43 7.21 12.92
CA GLN A 151 39.66 8.37 13.34
C GLN A 151 38.22 8.36 12.78
N VAL A 152 38.09 8.23 11.44
CA VAL A 152 36.77 8.24 10.78
C VAL A 152 35.87 7.08 11.21
N GLY A 153 36.45 5.86 11.36
CA GLY A 153 35.66 4.71 11.81
C GLY A 153 35.19 4.83 13.26
N ARG A 154 36.00 5.44 14.14
CA ARG A 154 35.59 5.73 15.52
C ARG A 154 34.45 6.75 15.57
N ASP A 155 34.59 7.84 14.80
CA ASP A 155 33.57 8.89 14.71
C ASP A 155 32.24 8.34 14.16
N LEU A 156 32.30 7.47 13.16
CA LEU A 156 31.11 6.77 12.62
C LEU A 156 30.43 5.88 13.68
N LEU A 157 31.19 5.06 14.42
CA LEU A 157 30.67 4.22 15.49
C LEU A 157 30.01 5.04 16.61
N GLU A 158 30.61 6.19 16.94
CA GLU A 158 30.03 7.10 17.92
C GLU A 158 28.75 7.76 17.41
N GLN A 159 28.68 8.20 16.15
CA GLN A 159 27.46 8.72 15.53
C GLN A 159 26.34 7.67 15.53
N ILE A 160 26.65 6.42 15.14
CA ILE A 160 25.69 5.33 15.20
C ILE A 160 25.17 5.14 16.62
N ARG A 161 26.07 5.16 17.62
CA ARG A 161 25.73 5.02 19.04
C ARG A 161 24.74 6.09 19.50
N LEU A 162 24.97 7.34 19.10
CA LEU A 162 24.13 8.49 19.48
C LEU A 162 22.79 8.50 18.75
N GLN A 163 22.80 8.20 17.45
CA GLN A 163 21.62 8.39 16.58
C GLN A 163 20.73 7.16 16.44
N ARG A 164 21.19 5.94 16.78
CA ARG A 164 20.45 4.69 16.57
C ARG A 164 19.03 4.70 17.16
N ARG A 165 18.80 5.39 18.30
CA ARG A 165 17.47 5.48 18.91
C ARG A 165 16.54 6.39 18.12
N THR A 166 17.03 7.51 17.63
CA THR A 166 16.31 8.46 16.80
C THR A 166 15.97 7.84 15.44
N LEU A 167 16.94 7.19 14.81
CA LEU A 167 16.73 6.48 13.54
C LEU A 167 15.70 5.35 13.67
N MET A 168 15.70 4.66 14.81
CA MET A 168 14.69 3.64 15.10
C MET A 168 13.31 4.26 15.29
N ALA A 169 13.19 5.34 16.06
CA ALA A 169 11.91 5.98 16.36
C ALA A 169 11.31 6.70 15.16
N ASP A 170 12.12 7.45 14.40
CA ASP A 170 11.65 8.33 13.34
C ASP A 170 11.55 7.62 11.99
N ASN A 171 12.42 6.64 11.73
CA ASN A 171 12.55 5.99 10.42
C ASN A 171 12.30 4.47 10.46
N GLY A 172 12.08 3.86 11.61
CA GLY A 172 11.99 2.41 11.74
C GLY A 172 13.30 1.69 11.38
N LEU A 173 14.45 2.39 11.44
CA LEU A 173 15.76 1.87 11.03
C LEU A 173 16.57 1.41 12.24
N GLN A 174 16.69 0.10 12.41
CA GLN A 174 17.56 -0.52 13.43
C GLN A 174 18.95 -0.74 12.84
N ILE A 175 19.92 0.10 13.23
CA ILE A 175 21.32 -0.13 12.87
C ILE A 175 21.96 -1.08 13.87
N ARG A 176 22.50 -2.18 13.34
CA ARG A 176 23.21 -3.21 14.09
C ARG A 176 24.64 -3.33 13.55
N VAL A 177 25.63 -3.00 14.36
CA VAL A 177 27.03 -3.21 13.98
C VAL A 177 27.40 -4.65 14.33
N VAL A 178 27.55 -5.49 13.30
CA VAL A 178 27.86 -6.91 13.44
C VAL A 178 29.35 -7.23 13.34
N GLY A 179 30.15 -6.26 12.92
CA GLY A 179 31.60 -6.44 12.85
C GLY A 179 32.35 -5.12 12.83
N ILE A 180 33.51 -5.12 13.45
CA ILE A 180 34.52 -4.06 13.35
C ILE A 180 35.90 -4.70 13.13
N ALA A 181 36.73 -4.06 12.34
CA ALA A 181 38.10 -4.54 12.10
C ALA A 181 39.08 -3.41 11.94
N ASN A 182 40.33 -3.70 12.27
CA ASN A 182 41.50 -2.89 11.89
C ASN A 182 42.46 -3.75 11.04
N SER A 183 43.66 -3.27 10.75
CA SER A 183 44.64 -3.99 9.95
C SER A 183 45.18 -5.29 10.56
N ARG A 184 44.89 -5.56 11.84
CA ARG A 184 45.47 -6.67 12.60
C ARG A 184 44.43 -7.56 13.26
N LYS A 185 43.30 -6.99 13.69
CA LYS A 185 42.29 -7.63 14.53
C LYS A 185 40.89 -7.41 14.02
N ARG A 186 39.96 -8.31 14.34
CA ARG A 186 38.54 -8.19 14.03
C ARG A 186 37.69 -8.64 15.21
N LEU A 187 36.59 -7.99 15.44
CA LEU A 187 35.55 -8.40 16.37
C LEU A 187 34.26 -8.60 15.59
N ILE A 188 33.66 -9.77 15.65
CA ILE A 188 32.41 -10.11 14.95
C ILE A 188 31.41 -10.66 15.93
N ASP A 189 30.18 -10.19 15.83
CA ASP A 189 29.04 -10.64 16.63
C ASP A 189 27.78 -10.50 15.79
N ALA A 190 27.19 -11.63 15.35
CA ALA A 190 26.01 -11.65 14.49
C ALA A 190 24.78 -10.99 15.13
N GLU A 191 24.69 -11.02 16.46
CA GLU A 191 23.60 -10.39 17.22
C GLU A 191 23.81 -8.89 17.45
N GLY A 192 25.02 -8.39 17.18
CA GLY A 192 25.37 -6.97 17.27
C GLY A 192 26.31 -6.63 18.40
N ILE A 193 27.34 -5.90 18.07
CA ILE A 193 28.39 -5.47 18.99
C ILE A 193 27.89 -4.31 19.86
N ALA A 194 28.09 -4.40 21.19
CA ALA A 194 27.86 -3.30 22.09
C ALA A 194 28.87 -2.17 21.84
N LEU A 195 28.38 -1.00 21.39
CA LEU A 195 29.25 0.10 20.92
C LEU A 195 29.97 0.85 22.04
N ASN A 196 29.56 0.70 23.32
CA ASN A 196 30.17 1.42 24.45
C ASN A 196 31.61 1.00 24.73
N ASP A 197 31.97 -0.26 24.42
CA ASP A 197 33.28 -0.85 24.75
C ASP A 197 33.92 -1.60 23.55
N CYS A 198 33.33 -1.50 22.38
CA CYS A 198 33.71 -2.30 21.21
C CYS A 198 35.19 -2.12 20.82
N LEU A 199 35.73 -0.92 20.92
CA LEU A 199 37.13 -0.65 20.60
C LEU A 199 38.10 -1.30 21.63
N ARG A 200 37.73 -1.27 22.90
CA ARG A 200 38.52 -1.97 23.94
C ARG A 200 38.50 -3.48 23.78
N ARG A 201 37.35 -4.02 23.39
CA ARG A 201 37.22 -5.45 23.08
C ARG A 201 38.04 -5.84 21.86
N LEU A 202 38.02 -5.03 20.77
CA LEU A 202 38.87 -5.26 19.62
C LEU A 202 40.38 -5.25 19.95
N GLU A 203 40.82 -4.49 20.94
CA GLU A 203 42.22 -4.45 21.32
C GLU A 203 42.65 -5.66 22.17
N ARG A 204 41.70 -6.32 22.85
CA ARG A 204 41.98 -7.49 23.70
C ARG A 204 41.98 -8.80 22.90
N ASP A 205 41.12 -8.96 21.94
CA ASP A 205 41.03 -10.12 21.05
C ASP A 205 42.08 -10.04 19.93
#